data_9d7a986d9b6cf1d0088ee010b85a09f8
#
_entry.id   9d7a986d9b6cf1d0088ee010b85a09f8
#
_cell.length_a   1.000
_cell.length_b   1.000
_cell.length_c   1.000
_cell.angle_alpha   90.00
_cell.angle_beta   90.00
_cell.angle_gamma   90.00
#
_symmetry.space_group_name_H-M   'P 1'
#
loop_
_entity.id
_entity.type
_entity.pdbx_description
1 polymer ?
#
loop_
_entity_poly.entity_id
_entity_poly.type
_entity_poly.pdbx_seq_one_letter_code
_entity_poly.pdbx_strand_id
1 'polypeptide(L)'
;MKKKSQFFTPYDTAIKMISTIDFNLFKKTDTLSILEPSAGCGILVATLVESIIKNCKDIKNISICTYEQDENVCNILKNNLLELQKLIIKNTNVSISFETLSRNFILDNSSNWIKDNNNKYDIIISNPPYKKINQSSDEALVMKDLIYGQPNIYTLFIAMSLSLLKANGVYTVLSPRNYLNGIYSQKLRNYIFKNNSLTHLHSFEKRTMFKSVNQEVIISTYKKTTSENSVNISFNGHNRFTTNINDIMLDNDSKTIIIPREEKDIKLLESFSKLENSLSDLFLKISVGAIVQFRNTEDIREEIYNENFSPLLIGKDIQSNNKIDYFNRENNLSRKTHKKSISKDNGLLIKNSNYLIIRKVTAKDDLELIVSSVLNKNYFNHNLLGIDNNLLYIHKKDYSELTLEECHGLYCFINSKQFKVFYLLINGTHTINVSDFNNIKFPDMLTLKKIGEIILEKNDFSENTCSTLINEYLNIKY
;
A
#
# COMPACT_ATOMS: atom_id res chain seq x y z
N MET A 1 -7.34 -29.33 -8.48
CA MET A 1 -7.11 -28.24 -9.45
C MET A 1 -6.56 -27.03 -8.69
N LYS A 2 -5.30 -26.62 -8.90
CA LYS A 2 -4.77 -25.35 -8.34
C LYS A 2 -5.52 -24.21 -9.02
N LYS A 3 -6.23 -23.35 -8.25
CA LYS A 3 -6.90 -22.15 -8.75
C LYS A 3 -5.82 -21.28 -9.42
N LYS A 4 -5.87 -21.15 -10.75
CA LYS A 4 -5.07 -20.17 -11.49
C LYS A 4 -5.52 -18.79 -11.01
N SER A 5 -4.57 -17.92 -10.64
CA SER A 5 -4.83 -16.53 -10.18
C SER A 5 -5.12 -15.62 -11.41
N GLN A 6 -6.08 -16.01 -12.24
CA GLN A 6 -6.52 -15.25 -13.42
C GLN A 6 -7.78 -14.47 -13.04
N PHE A 7 -7.73 -13.15 -13.16
CA PHE A 7 -8.86 -12.27 -12.96
C PHE A 7 -9.15 -11.55 -14.28
N PHE A 8 -10.31 -11.83 -14.88
CA PHE A 8 -10.76 -11.09 -16.04
C PHE A 8 -11.14 -9.66 -15.66
N THR A 9 -10.71 -8.69 -16.44
CA THR A 9 -11.03 -7.28 -16.22
C THR A 9 -12.50 -7.03 -16.58
N PRO A 10 -13.34 -6.50 -15.68
CA PRO A 10 -14.69 -6.06 -16.03
C PRO A 10 -14.66 -4.92 -17.05
N TYR A 11 -15.67 -4.84 -17.93
CA TYR A 11 -15.75 -3.81 -18.98
C TYR A 11 -15.68 -2.38 -18.42
N ASP A 12 -16.40 -2.07 -17.33
CA ASP A 12 -16.38 -0.76 -16.70
C ASP A 12 -14.97 -0.39 -16.18
N THR A 13 -14.21 -1.39 -15.74
CA THR A 13 -12.81 -1.19 -15.33
C THR A 13 -11.91 -0.94 -16.52
N ALA A 14 -12.12 -1.65 -17.63
CA ALA A 14 -11.40 -1.39 -18.88
C ALA A 14 -11.63 0.05 -19.38
N ILE A 15 -12.86 0.52 -19.39
CA ILE A 15 -13.20 1.91 -19.74
C ILE A 15 -12.46 2.89 -18.80
N LYS A 16 -12.45 2.64 -17.49
CA LYS A 16 -11.74 3.48 -16.52
C LYS A 16 -10.23 3.51 -16.78
N MET A 17 -9.62 2.37 -17.05
CA MET A 17 -8.19 2.30 -17.39
C MET A 17 -7.89 3.15 -18.63
N ILE A 18 -8.69 3.03 -19.66
CA ILE A 18 -8.49 3.75 -20.92
C ILE A 18 -8.75 5.25 -20.75
N SER A 19 -9.69 5.65 -19.90
CA SER A 19 -9.97 7.06 -19.62
C SER A 19 -8.81 7.81 -18.94
N THR A 20 -7.78 7.09 -18.45
CA THR A 20 -6.56 7.68 -17.88
C THR A 20 -5.49 7.97 -18.94
N ILE A 21 -5.70 7.56 -20.18
CA ILE A 21 -4.78 7.79 -21.30
C ILE A 21 -5.11 9.13 -21.95
N ASP A 22 -4.10 10.00 -22.07
CA ASP A 22 -4.24 11.24 -22.84
C ASP A 22 -4.04 10.98 -24.34
N PHE A 23 -5.15 10.79 -25.07
CA PHE A 23 -5.12 10.57 -26.51
C PHE A 23 -4.67 11.78 -27.33
N ASN A 24 -4.55 12.99 -26.76
CA ASN A 24 -3.98 14.14 -27.45
C ASN A 24 -2.53 13.90 -27.88
N LEU A 25 -1.80 13.06 -27.15
CA LEU A 25 -0.44 12.65 -27.47
C LEU A 25 -0.33 11.97 -28.85
N PHE A 26 -1.42 11.34 -29.30
CA PHE A 26 -1.45 10.49 -30.50
C PHE A 26 -2.30 11.06 -31.65
N LYS A 27 -2.88 12.26 -31.50
CA LYS A 27 -3.79 12.85 -32.52
C LYS A 27 -3.16 13.02 -33.89
N LYS A 28 -1.85 13.32 -33.96
CA LYS A 28 -1.11 13.57 -35.20
C LYS A 28 -0.31 12.34 -35.67
N THR A 29 -0.55 11.19 -35.09
CA THR A 29 0.18 9.93 -35.37
C THR A 29 -0.69 9.12 -36.33
N ASP A 30 -0.10 8.60 -37.40
CA ASP A 30 -0.79 7.73 -38.38
C ASP A 30 -0.60 6.25 -38.08
N THR A 31 0.36 5.88 -37.22
CA THR A 31 0.66 4.50 -36.86
C THR A 31 0.88 4.36 -35.34
N LEU A 32 0.25 3.38 -34.72
CA LEU A 32 0.42 3.03 -33.31
C LEU A 32 0.82 1.56 -33.12
N SER A 33 1.76 1.34 -32.22
CA SER A 33 2.16 0.01 -31.72
C SER A 33 1.69 -0.16 -30.28
N ILE A 34 0.96 -1.24 -30.01
CA ILE A 34 0.30 -1.52 -28.73
C ILE A 34 0.78 -2.86 -28.17
N LEU A 35 0.92 -2.95 -26.85
CA LEU A 35 1.20 -4.19 -26.15
C LEU A 35 0.18 -4.42 -25.02
N GLU A 36 -0.32 -5.66 -24.94
CA GLU A 36 -1.03 -6.18 -23.77
C GLU A 36 -0.32 -7.46 -23.27
N PRO A 37 0.48 -7.37 -22.18
CA PRO A 37 1.34 -8.47 -21.71
C PRO A 37 0.61 -9.60 -20.97
N SER A 38 -0.70 -9.47 -20.72
CA SER A 38 -1.56 -10.44 -20.01
C SER A 38 -3.01 -10.32 -20.49
N ALA A 39 -3.24 -10.67 -21.75
CA ALA A 39 -4.43 -10.22 -22.48
C ALA A 39 -5.74 -10.94 -22.09
N GLY A 40 -5.67 -12.15 -21.50
CA GLY A 40 -6.88 -12.89 -21.21
C GLY A 40 -7.72 -13.11 -22.48
N CYS A 41 -8.98 -12.68 -22.44
CA CYS A 41 -9.87 -12.75 -23.62
C CYS A 41 -9.84 -11.49 -24.51
N GLY A 42 -8.98 -10.47 -24.21
CA GLY A 42 -8.74 -9.29 -25.07
C GLY A 42 -9.63 -8.09 -24.81
N ILE A 43 -10.29 -7.99 -23.66
CA ILE A 43 -11.20 -6.88 -23.37
C ILE A 43 -10.48 -5.51 -23.33
N LEU A 44 -9.26 -5.45 -22.78
CA LEU A 44 -8.49 -4.21 -22.71
C LEU A 44 -8.08 -3.73 -24.11
N VAL A 45 -7.59 -4.65 -24.96
CA VAL A 45 -7.25 -4.34 -26.36
C VAL A 45 -8.48 -3.84 -27.11
N ALA A 46 -9.61 -4.55 -27.04
CA ALA A 46 -10.81 -4.19 -27.77
C ALA A 46 -11.30 -2.78 -27.39
N THR A 47 -11.40 -2.50 -26.09
CA THR A 47 -11.84 -1.20 -25.59
C THR A 47 -10.84 -0.07 -25.91
N LEU A 48 -9.53 -0.38 -25.89
CA LEU A 48 -8.48 0.57 -26.25
C LEU A 48 -8.54 0.95 -27.73
N VAL A 49 -8.69 -0.03 -28.61
CA VAL A 49 -8.79 0.19 -30.07
C VAL A 49 -10.02 1.03 -30.41
N GLU A 50 -11.17 0.73 -29.82
CA GLU A 50 -12.38 1.55 -29.98
C GLU A 50 -12.11 3.01 -29.59
N SER A 51 -11.45 3.23 -28.47
CA SER A 51 -11.13 4.57 -27.98
C SER A 51 -10.10 5.30 -28.86
N ILE A 52 -9.11 4.59 -29.40
CA ILE A 52 -8.15 5.17 -30.36
C ILE A 52 -8.86 5.63 -31.62
N ILE A 53 -9.69 4.80 -32.23
CA ILE A 53 -10.45 5.14 -33.45
C ILE A 53 -11.36 6.35 -33.22
N LYS A 54 -11.96 6.45 -32.04
CA LYS A 54 -12.82 7.57 -31.68
C LYS A 54 -12.03 8.89 -31.52
N ASN A 55 -10.85 8.86 -30.91
CA ASN A 55 -10.12 10.05 -30.46
C ASN A 55 -8.96 10.47 -31.37
N CYS A 56 -8.40 9.54 -32.18
CA CYS A 56 -7.24 9.77 -33.03
C CYS A 56 -7.64 9.63 -34.51
N LYS A 57 -8.09 10.71 -35.13
CA LYS A 57 -8.67 10.68 -36.47
C LYS A 57 -7.65 10.46 -37.60
N ASP A 58 -6.38 10.75 -37.35
CA ASP A 58 -5.29 10.60 -38.34
C ASP A 58 -4.72 9.18 -38.40
N ILE A 59 -5.16 8.29 -37.48
CA ILE A 59 -4.70 6.90 -37.42
C ILE A 59 -5.07 6.13 -38.67
N LYS A 60 -4.07 5.47 -39.27
CA LYS A 60 -4.21 4.60 -40.43
C LYS A 60 -3.83 3.15 -40.10
N ASN A 61 -2.86 2.94 -39.22
CA ASN A 61 -2.34 1.61 -38.90
C ASN A 61 -2.22 1.40 -37.40
N ILE A 62 -2.68 0.26 -36.90
CA ILE A 62 -2.53 -0.17 -35.52
C ILE A 62 -1.92 -1.58 -35.54
N SER A 63 -0.75 -1.74 -34.90
CA SER A 63 -0.13 -3.05 -34.67
C SER A 63 -0.23 -3.40 -33.20
N ILE A 64 -0.70 -4.61 -32.88
CA ILE A 64 -0.98 -5.03 -31.51
C ILE A 64 -0.28 -6.36 -31.25
N CYS A 65 0.54 -6.39 -30.21
CA CYS A 65 1.12 -7.60 -29.66
C CYS A 65 0.41 -7.96 -28.34
N THR A 66 0.03 -9.22 -28.19
CA THR A 66 -0.65 -9.72 -26.98
C THR A 66 0.06 -10.96 -26.46
N TYR A 67 0.18 -11.08 -25.13
CA TYR A 67 0.65 -12.29 -24.47
C TYR A 67 -0.46 -12.91 -23.63
N GLU A 68 -0.67 -14.23 -23.80
CA GLU A 68 -1.52 -15.03 -22.93
C GLU A 68 -0.92 -16.42 -22.77
N GLN A 69 -0.58 -16.80 -21.55
CA GLN A 69 0.16 -18.03 -21.26
C GLN A 69 -0.72 -19.29 -21.29
N ASP A 70 -2.03 -19.14 -21.02
CA ASP A 70 -2.97 -20.26 -21.09
C ASP A 70 -3.41 -20.48 -22.55
N GLU A 71 -3.03 -21.60 -23.14
CA GLU A 71 -3.33 -21.92 -24.55
C GLU A 71 -4.82 -21.89 -24.88
N ASN A 72 -5.69 -22.36 -23.96
CA ASN A 72 -7.14 -22.34 -24.19
C ASN A 72 -7.67 -20.91 -24.24
N VAL A 73 -7.21 -20.05 -23.32
CA VAL A 73 -7.58 -18.64 -23.30
C VAL A 73 -6.97 -17.91 -24.49
N CYS A 74 -5.72 -18.24 -24.87
CA CYS A 74 -5.06 -17.70 -26.05
C CYS A 74 -5.82 -17.99 -27.37
N ASN A 75 -6.42 -19.18 -27.50
CA ASN A 75 -7.25 -19.50 -28.65
C ASN A 75 -8.55 -18.69 -28.70
N ILE A 76 -9.19 -18.45 -27.53
CA ILE A 76 -10.34 -17.56 -27.44
C ILE A 76 -9.94 -16.13 -27.81
N LEU A 77 -8.81 -15.65 -27.29
CA LEU A 77 -8.24 -14.34 -27.60
C LEU A 77 -8.04 -14.15 -29.11
N LYS A 78 -7.39 -15.11 -29.78
CA LYS A 78 -7.18 -15.06 -31.24
C LYS A 78 -8.48 -14.90 -32.01
N ASN A 79 -9.52 -15.66 -31.66
CA ASN A 79 -10.82 -15.57 -32.30
C ASN A 79 -11.47 -14.20 -32.08
N ASN A 80 -11.44 -13.68 -30.84
CA ASN A 80 -11.98 -12.38 -30.52
C ASN A 80 -11.27 -11.25 -31.28
N LEU A 81 -9.93 -11.33 -31.40
CA LEU A 81 -9.14 -10.35 -32.14
C LEU A 81 -9.38 -10.40 -33.64
N LEU A 82 -9.61 -11.58 -34.22
CA LEU A 82 -10.03 -11.73 -35.64
C LEU A 82 -11.39 -11.09 -35.90
N GLU A 83 -12.35 -11.30 -35.01
CA GLU A 83 -13.66 -10.65 -35.15
C GLU A 83 -13.57 -9.11 -35.00
N LEU A 84 -12.77 -8.63 -34.05
CA LEU A 84 -12.48 -7.21 -33.89
C LEU A 84 -11.86 -6.62 -35.17
N GLN A 85 -10.88 -7.31 -35.75
CA GLN A 85 -10.26 -6.90 -37.01
C GLN A 85 -11.27 -6.75 -38.17
N LYS A 86 -12.14 -7.76 -38.34
CA LYS A 86 -13.20 -7.72 -39.36
C LYS A 86 -14.14 -6.52 -39.14
N LEU A 87 -14.55 -6.26 -37.91
CA LEU A 87 -15.43 -5.13 -37.58
C LEU A 87 -14.78 -3.78 -37.90
N ILE A 88 -13.48 -3.62 -37.55
CA ILE A 88 -12.74 -2.38 -37.81
C ILE A 88 -12.57 -2.14 -39.31
N ILE A 89 -12.10 -3.14 -40.05
CA ILE A 89 -11.92 -3.03 -41.53
C ILE A 89 -13.24 -2.71 -42.21
N LYS A 90 -14.37 -3.28 -41.73
CA LYS A 90 -15.70 -3.02 -42.30
C LYS A 90 -16.19 -1.59 -42.06
N ASN A 91 -15.87 -1.00 -40.90
CA ASN A 91 -16.49 0.25 -40.45
C ASN A 91 -15.52 1.45 -40.47
N THR A 92 -14.27 1.26 -40.79
CA THR A 92 -13.24 2.32 -40.78
C THR A 92 -12.22 2.10 -41.89
N ASN A 93 -11.39 3.12 -42.15
CA ASN A 93 -10.24 3.01 -43.05
C ASN A 93 -8.95 2.67 -42.30
N VAL A 94 -9.03 2.13 -41.06
CA VAL A 94 -7.87 1.78 -40.23
C VAL A 94 -7.46 0.34 -40.50
N SER A 95 -6.20 0.15 -40.86
CA SER A 95 -5.57 -1.18 -40.90
C SER A 95 -5.16 -1.61 -39.51
N ILE A 96 -5.49 -2.84 -39.12
CA ILE A 96 -5.15 -3.39 -37.84
C ILE A 96 -4.53 -4.79 -37.96
N SER A 97 -3.42 -5.03 -37.29
CA SER A 97 -2.74 -6.32 -37.25
C SER A 97 -2.54 -6.79 -35.81
N PHE A 98 -2.61 -8.10 -35.59
CA PHE A 98 -2.44 -8.73 -34.29
C PHE A 98 -1.35 -9.80 -34.34
N GLU A 99 -0.46 -9.76 -33.34
CA GLU A 99 0.43 -10.85 -32.99
C GLU A 99 0.04 -11.37 -31.60
N THR A 100 -0.30 -12.66 -31.49
CA THR A 100 -0.74 -13.27 -30.23
C THR A 100 0.20 -14.40 -29.85
N LEU A 101 0.90 -14.22 -28.73
CA LEU A 101 1.98 -15.08 -28.25
C LEU A 101 1.53 -15.89 -27.03
N SER A 102 1.53 -17.24 -27.17
CA SER A 102 1.31 -18.15 -26.04
C SER A 102 2.62 -18.43 -25.34
N ARG A 103 3.19 -17.40 -24.69
CA ARG A 103 4.52 -17.43 -24.06
C ARG A 103 4.51 -16.69 -22.72
N ASN A 104 5.54 -16.95 -21.91
CA ASN A 104 5.81 -16.17 -20.71
C ASN A 104 6.38 -14.80 -21.11
N PHE A 105 5.64 -13.73 -20.85
CA PHE A 105 6.00 -12.36 -21.22
C PHE A 105 7.37 -11.91 -20.70
N ILE A 106 7.71 -12.22 -19.43
CA ILE A 106 8.98 -11.80 -18.83
C ILE A 106 10.15 -12.55 -19.46
N LEU A 107 10.02 -13.89 -19.62
CA LEU A 107 11.11 -14.72 -20.15
C LEU A 107 11.35 -14.44 -21.63
N ASP A 108 10.29 -14.26 -22.41
CA ASP A 108 10.37 -13.94 -23.85
C ASP A 108 11.05 -12.57 -24.10
N ASN A 109 10.92 -11.64 -23.15
CA ASN A 109 11.53 -10.30 -23.21
C ASN A 109 12.81 -10.15 -22.37
N SER A 110 13.40 -11.24 -21.89
CA SER A 110 14.60 -11.22 -21.03
C SER A 110 15.80 -10.51 -21.67
N SER A 111 16.03 -10.72 -22.97
CA SER A 111 17.09 -10.03 -23.73
C SER A 111 16.86 -8.52 -23.84
N ASN A 112 15.61 -8.07 -23.87
CA ASN A 112 15.25 -6.66 -23.90
C ASN A 112 15.52 -5.98 -22.55
N TRP A 113 15.25 -6.68 -21.44
CA TRP A 113 15.56 -6.20 -20.09
C TRP A 113 17.06 -5.91 -19.90
N ILE A 114 17.92 -6.81 -20.39
CA ILE A 114 19.37 -6.70 -20.26
C ILE A 114 19.96 -5.56 -21.10
N LYS A 115 19.39 -5.31 -22.29
CA LYS A 115 19.94 -4.33 -23.26
C LYS A 115 19.46 -2.90 -23.07
N ASP A 116 18.41 -2.67 -22.30
CA ASP A 116 17.76 -1.35 -21.99
C ASP A 116 17.51 -0.43 -23.21
N ASN A 117 17.35 -0.98 -24.42
CA ASN A 117 17.36 -0.20 -25.66
C ASN A 117 16.25 -0.57 -26.66
N ASN A 118 15.16 -1.18 -26.21
CA ASN A 118 14.09 -1.65 -27.11
C ASN A 118 12.76 -0.91 -26.90
N ASN A 119 12.71 0.36 -27.27
CA ASN A 119 11.49 1.16 -27.31
C ASN A 119 10.57 0.66 -28.44
N LYS A 120 9.61 -0.22 -28.14
CA LYS A 120 8.80 -0.90 -29.16
C LYS A 120 7.37 -0.37 -29.26
N TYR A 121 6.77 0.05 -28.13
CA TYR A 121 5.33 0.30 -28.07
C TYR A 121 5.01 1.74 -27.69
N ASP A 122 4.01 2.29 -28.36
CA ASP A 122 3.47 3.62 -28.08
C ASP A 122 2.51 3.59 -26.88
N ILE A 123 1.69 2.52 -26.80
CA ILE A 123 0.75 2.31 -25.69
C ILE A 123 0.91 0.89 -25.15
N ILE A 124 1.02 0.78 -23.84
CA ILE A 124 0.96 -0.50 -23.13
C ILE A 124 -0.21 -0.45 -22.14
N ILE A 125 -1.02 -1.50 -22.10
CA ILE A 125 -2.11 -1.63 -21.15
C ILE A 125 -2.09 -3.02 -20.54
N SER A 126 -2.28 -3.14 -19.22
CA SER A 126 -2.25 -4.46 -18.59
C SER A 126 -3.04 -4.56 -17.27
N ASN A 127 -3.54 -5.76 -17.04
CA ASN A 127 -3.95 -6.27 -15.74
C ASN A 127 -3.11 -7.53 -15.44
N PRO A 128 -1.89 -7.37 -14.90
CA PRO A 128 -0.96 -8.49 -14.70
C PRO A 128 -1.44 -9.45 -13.61
N PRO A 129 -0.97 -10.71 -13.57
CA PRO A 129 -1.33 -11.66 -12.52
C PRO A 129 -0.78 -11.26 -11.16
N TYR A 130 -1.61 -11.34 -10.08
CA TYR A 130 -1.23 -11.00 -8.70
C TYR A 130 -0.80 -12.26 -7.94
N LYS A 131 0.41 -12.74 -8.24
CA LYS A 131 0.94 -13.98 -7.65
C LYS A 131 2.31 -13.73 -7.04
N LYS A 132 2.50 -14.19 -5.80
CA LYS A 132 3.84 -14.25 -5.19
C LYS A 132 4.65 -15.34 -5.89
N ILE A 133 5.91 -15.04 -6.15
CA ILE A 133 6.88 -15.97 -6.76
C ILE A 133 8.09 -16.15 -5.85
N ASN A 134 8.83 -17.22 -6.04
CA ASN A 134 10.09 -17.44 -5.34
C ASN A 134 11.20 -16.57 -5.95
N GLN A 135 12.18 -16.20 -5.15
CA GLN A 135 13.36 -15.46 -5.65
C GLN A 135 14.18 -16.29 -6.64
N SER A 136 14.06 -17.61 -6.59
CA SER A 136 14.71 -18.56 -7.51
C SER A 136 13.89 -18.91 -8.75
N SER A 137 12.72 -18.29 -8.95
CA SER A 137 11.96 -18.49 -10.20
C SER A 137 12.68 -17.83 -11.37
N ASP A 138 12.50 -18.36 -12.59
CA ASP A 138 13.18 -17.87 -13.79
C ASP A 138 12.89 -16.38 -14.03
N GLU A 139 11.63 -15.92 -13.81
CA GLU A 139 11.26 -14.53 -13.93
C GLU A 139 11.98 -13.64 -12.90
N ALA A 140 12.14 -14.13 -11.67
CA ALA A 140 12.86 -13.39 -10.63
C ALA A 140 14.37 -13.33 -10.93
N LEU A 141 14.94 -14.38 -11.48
CA LEU A 141 16.36 -14.43 -11.86
C LEU A 141 16.68 -13.47 -13.01
N VAL A 142 15.81 -13.40 -14.03
CA VAL A 142 15.95 -12.42 -15.14
C VAL A 142 15.97 -10.99 -14.62
N MET A 143 15.17 -10.66 -13.61
CA MET A 143 14.98 -9.29 -13.10
C MET A 143 15.50 -9.15 -11.66
N LYS A 144 16.57 -9.88 -11.30
CA LYS A 144 17.13 -9.93 -9.93
C LYS A 144 17.47 -8.56 -9.33
N ASP A 145 17.82 -7.59 -10.16
CA ASP A 145 18.17 -6.24 -9.72
C ASP A 145 16.99 -5.49 -9.11
N LEU A 146 15.75 -5.86 -9.45
CA LEU A 146 14.53 -5.32 -8.86
C LEU A 146 14.07 -6.09 -7.61
N ILE A 147 14.61 -7.28 -7.37
CA ILE A 147 14.14 -8.15 -6.29
C ILE A 147 14.69 -7.68 -4.95
N TYR A 148 13.76 -7.54 -3.99
CA TYR A 148 14.05 -7.38 -2.58
C TYR A 148 12.97 -8.10 -1.77
N GLY A 149 13.34 -9.01 -0.87
CA GLY A 149 12.39 -9.82 -0.12
C GLY A 149 11.57 -10.77 -1.01
N GLN A 150 10.30 -10.99 -0.70
CA GLN A 150 9.44 -11.89 -1.47
C GLN A 150 8.76 -11.15 -2.64
N PRO A 151 9.15 -11.43 -3.89
CA PRO A 151 8.63 -10.73 -5.06
C PRO A 151 7.19 -11.14 -5.40
N ASN A 152 6.47 -10.21 -6.03
CA ASN A 152 5.19 -10.48 -6.67
C ASN A 152 5.33 -10.25 -8.17
N ILE A 153 4.80 -11.17 -8.98
CA ILE A 153 5.03 -11.16 -10.43
C ILE A 153 4.54 -9.88 -11.12
N TYR A 154 3.46 -9.24 -10.61
CA TYR A 154 2.97 -7.99 -11.21
C TYR A 154 4.00 -6.86 -11.17
N THR A 155 4.90 -6.84 -10.18
CA THR A 155 5.96 -5.82 -10.09
C THR A 155 6.99 -5.97 -11.21
N LEU A 156 7.26 -7.21 -11.62
CA LEU A 156 8.12 -7.51 -12.76
C LEU A 156 7.44 -7.17 -14.09
N PHE A 157 6.13 -7.43 -14.21
CA PHE A 157 5.34 -7.00 -15.37
C PHE A 157 5.37 -5.48 -15.55
N ILE A 158 5.22 -4.72 -14.47
CA ILE A 158 5.29 -3.24 -14.52
C ILE A 158 6.64 -2.79 -15.05
N ALA A 159 7.74 -3.29 -14.50
CA ALA A 159 9.08 -2.89 -14.90
C ALA A 159 9.41 -3.29 -16.35
N MET A 160 9.10 -4.53 -16.74
CA MET A 160 9.31 -5.02 -18.10
C MET A 160 8.49 -4.20 -19.11
N SER A 161 7.22 -3.89 -18.81
CA SER A 161 6.38 -3.06 -19.68
C SER A 161 6.97 -1.66 -19.87
N LEU A 162 7.41 -1.02 -18.80
CA LEU A 162 8.07 0.29 -18.88
C LEU A 162 9.37 0.27 -19.67
N SER A 163 10.14 -0.83 -19.64
CA SER A 163 11.36 -0.98 -20.44
C SER A 163 11.08 -1.02 -21.95
N LEU A 164 9.94 -1.59 -22.34
CA LEU A 164 9.50 -1.72 -23.73
C LEU A 164 8.77 -0.50 -24.29
N LEU A 165 8.48 0.50 -23.46
CA LEU A 165 7.75 1.70 -23.84
C LEU A 165 8.64 2.66 -24.64
N LYS A 166 8.13 3.22 -25.74
CA LYS A 166 8.80 4.27 -26.51
C LYS A 166 8.89 5.58 -25.73
N ALA A 167 9.80 6.46 -26.09
CA ALA A 167 9.83 7.82 -25.56
C ALA A 167 8.47 8.51 -25.80
N ASN A 168 7.94 9.17 -24.78
CA ASN A 168 6.58 9.74 -24.72
C ASN A 168 5.43 8.72 -24.84
N GLY A 169 5.71 7.42 -24.91
CA GLY A 169 4.71 6.37 -24.84
C GLY A 169 4.01 6.33 -23.47
N VAL A 170 2.85 5.68 -23.43
CA VAL A 170 1.99 5.62 -22.23
C VAL A 170 1.78 4.17 -21.81
N TYR A 171 1.94 3.91 -20.51
CA TYR A 171 1.63 2.63 -19.88
C TYR A 171 0.56 2.78 -18.81
N THR A 172 -0.57 2.08 -18.97
CA THR A 172 -1.66 2.03 -17.99
C THR A 172 -1.77 0.63 -17.40
N VAL A 173 -1.77 0.54 -16.08
CA VAL A 173 -1.79 -0.73 -15.36
C VAL A 173 -2.83 -0.75 -14.24
N LEU A 174 -3.56 -1.86 -14.13
CA LEU A 174 -4.38 -2.21 -12.98
C LEU A 174 -3.54 -3.11 -12.08
N SER A 175 -3.32 -2.71 -10.83
CA SER A 175 -2.44 -3.47 -9.93
C SER A 175 -2.77 -3.22 -8.46
N PRO A 176 -2.33 -4.10 -7.52
CA PRO A 176 -2.40 -3.80 -6.10
C PRO A 176 -1.63 -2.52 -5.76
N ARG A 177 -2.18 -1.71 -4.86
CA ARG A 177 -1.60 -0.44 -4.39
C ARG A 177 -0.22 -0.60 -3.75
N ASN A 178 0.08 -1.77 -3.19
CA ASN A 178 1.24 -2.00 -2.31
C ASN A 178 2.61 -1.66 -2.94
N TYR A 179 2.73 -1.63 -4.28
CA TYR A 179 4.02 -1.26 -4.89
C TYR A 179 4.34 0.23 -4.74
N LEU A 180 3.34 1.09 -4.48
CA LEU A 180 3.55 2.52 -4.29
C LEU A 180 4.20 2.85 -2.93
N ASN A 181 4.03 2.02 -1.91
CA ASN A 181 4.50 2.30 -0.55
C ASN A 181 5.22 1.14 0.15
N GLY A 182 5.08 -0.11 -0.35
CA GLY A 182 5.70 -1.26 0.28
C GLY A 182 7.23 -1.26 0.18
N ILE A 183 7.91 -1.64 1.27
CA ILE A 183 9.39 -1.69 1.34
C ILE A 183 10.00 -2.61 0.27
N TYR A 184 9.35 -3.73 -0.02
CA TYR A 184 9.82 -4.70 -1.03
C TYR A 184 9.74 -4.16 -2.47
N SER A 185 9.04 -3.06 -2.71
CA SER A 185 8.91 -2.43 -4.03
C SER A 185 9.73 -1.16 -4.20
N GLN A 186 10.61 -0.83 -3.26
CA GLN A 186 11.46 0.38 -3.36
C GLN A 186 12.33 0.37 -4.62
N LYS A 187 12.96 -0.75 -4.95
CA LYS A 187 13.77 -0.87 -6.17
C LYS A 187 12.93 -0.67 -7.44
N LEU A 188 11.67 -1.16 -7.45
CA LEU A 188 10.74 -0.92 -8.54
C LEU A 188 10.40 0.57 -8.65
N ARG A 189 10.08 1.25 -7.55
CA ARG A 189 9.77 2.69 -7.57
C ARG A 189 10.96 3.51 -8.07
N ASN A 190 12.18 3.20 -7.62
CA ASN A 190 13.40 3.84 -8.12
C ASN A 190 13.57 3.63 -9.61
N TYR A 191 13.29 2.42 -10.13
CA TYR A 191 13.32 2.13 -11.55
C TYR A 191 12.25 2.93 -12.32
N ILE A 192 11.00 2.96 -11.82
CA ILE A 192 9.89 3.71 -12.43
C ILE A 192 10.28 5.19 -12.59
N PHE A 193 10.60 5.85 -11.49
CA PHE A 193 10.83 7.31 -11.45
C PHE A 193 12.18 7.75 -12.00
N LYS A 194 13.04 6.82 -12.47
CA LYS A 194 14.28 7.16 -13.15
C LYS A 194 14.02 7.73 -14.56
N ASN A 195 13.04 7.15 -15.27
CA ASN A 195 12.82 7.46 -16.69
C ASN A 195 11.33 7.68 -17.04
N ASN A 196 10.44 7.65 -16.06
CA ASN A 196 9.00 7.75 -16.31
C ASN A 196 8.37 8.70 -15.29
N SER A 197 7.35 9.44 -15.72
CA SER A 197 6.48 10.25 -14.88
C SER A 197 5.15 9.52 -14.65
N LEU A 198 4.66 9.56 -13.42
CA LEU A 198 3.31 9.15 -13.07
C LEU A 198 2.35 10.28 -13.48
N THR A 199 1.40 10.01 -14.36
CA THR A 199 0.47 11.02 -14.88
C THR A 199 -0.95 10.87 -14.33
N HIS A 200 -1.33 9.66 -13.91
CA HIS A 200 -2.65 9.40 -13.37
C HIS A 200 -2.65 8.31 -12.29
N LEU A 201 -3.44 8.53 -11.24
CA LEU A 201 -3.81 7.53 -10.23
C LEU A 201 -5.32 7.48 -10.09
N HIS A 202 -5.90 6.29 -10.20
CA HIS A 202 -7.30 6.06 -9.85
C HIS A 202 -7.40 5.00 -8.76
N SER A 203 -8.02 5.33 -7.64
CA SER A 203 -8.30 4.41 -6.55
C SER A 203 -9.78 4.04 -6.50
N PHE A 204 -10.06 2.75 -6.26
CA PHE A 204 -11.41 2.25 -6.09
C PHE A 204 -11.79 2.28 -4.61
N GLU A 205 -12.93 2.87 -4.24
CA GLU A 205 -13.40 2.96 -2.84
C GLU A 205 -13.68 1.59 -2.20
N LYS A 206 -14.06 0.61 -3.02
CA LYS A 206 -14.38 -0.73 -2.54
C LYS A 206 -13.19 -1.66 -2.65
N ARG A 207 -12.67 -2.12 -1.51
CA ARG A 207 -11.60 -3.13 -1.41
C ARG A 207 -11.96 -4.49 -2.02
N THR A 208 -13.22 -4.70 -2.39
CA THR A 208 -13.77 -5.98 -2.87
C THR A 208 -14.10 -6.00 -4.35
N MET A 209 -13.38 -5.22 -5.17
CA MET A 209 -13.61 -5.19 -6.63
C MET A 209 -13.46 -6.58 -7.28
N PHE A 210 -12.54 -7.39 -6.75
CA PHE A 210 -12.43 -8.81 -7.09
C PHE A 210 -12.76 -9.64 -5.85
N LYS A 211 -13.83 -10.45 -5.88
CA LYS A 211 -14.32 -11.26 -4.76
C LYS A 211 -13.27 -12.14 -4.04
N SER A 212 -12.10 -12.30 -4.63
CA SER A 212 -11.00 -13.16 -4.14
C SER A 212 -9.71 -12.40 -3.79
N VAL A 213 -9.66 -11.06 -3.93
CA VAL A 213 -8.47 -10.25 -3.63
C VAL A 213 -8.78 -9.32 -2.47
N ASN A 214 -8.21 -9.61 -1.30
CA ASN A 214 -8.30 -8.76 -0.09
C ASN A 214 -7.33 -7.55 -0.15
N GLN A 215 -7.03 -7.02 -1.34
CA GLN A 215 -6.10 -5.91 -1.53
C GLN A 215 -6.77 -4.79 -2.31
N GLU A 216 -6.48 -3.56 -1.92
CA GLU A 216 -6.87 -2.39 -2.68
C GLU A 216 -6.15 -2.40 -4.03
N VAL A 217 -6.92 -2.31 -5.10
CA VAL A 217 -6.42 -2.27 -6.47
C VAL A 217 -6.56 -0.85 -7.00
N ILE A 218 -5.58 -0.40 -7.76
CA ILE A 218 -5.52 0.95 -8.34
C ILE A 218 -5.22 0.87 -9.84
N ILE A 219 -5.60 1.92 -10.57
CA ILE A 219 -5.09 2.17 -11.91
C ILE A 219 -3.99 3.22 -11.81
N SER A 220 -2.84 2.92 -12.39
CA SER A 220 -1.73 3.87 -12.52
C SER A 220 -1.35 4.04 -13.97
N THR A 221 -1.18 5.29 -14.42
CA THR A 221 -0.74 5.60 -15.77
C THR A 221 0.59 6.33 -15.74
N TYR A 222 1.53 5.83 -16.50
CA TYR A 222 2.89 6.33 -16.64
C TYR A 222 3.14 6.80 -18.05
N LYS A 223 3.94 7.84 -18.21
CA LYS A 223 4.48 8.30 -19.48
C LYS A 223 6.01 8.19 -19.45
N LYS A 224 6.62 7.72 -20.52
CA LYS A 224 8.09 7.64 -20.62
C LYS A 224 8.70 8.99 -20.89
N THR A 225 8.78 9.79 -19.84
CA THR A 225 9.40 11.13 -19.79
C THR A 225 9.77 11.44 -18.34
N THR A 226 10.67 12.38 -18.12
CA THR A 226 11.00 12.87 -16.78
C THR A 226 10.54 14.33 -16.57
N SER A 227 9.90 14.92 -17.57
CA SER A 227 9.52 16.33 -17.56
C SER A 227 8.13 16.63 -16.99
N GLU A 228 7.30 15.61 -16.74
CA GLU A 228 5.96 15.79 -16.19
C GLU A 228 5.94 15.56 -14.69
N ASN A 229 5.53 16.58 -13.93
CA ASN A 229 5.36 16.51 -12.49
C ASN A 229 3.89 16.57 -12.06
N SER A 230 2.96 16.75 -13.01
CA SER A 230 1.53 16.84 -12.75
C SER A 230 0.90 15.45 -12.72
N VAL A 231 0.16 15.14 -11.66
CA VAL A 231 -0.55 13.86 -11.47
C VAL A 231 -2.04 14.12 -11.31
N ASN A 232 -2.84 13.50 -12.17
CA ASN A 232 -4.29 13.49 -12.03
C ASN A 232 -4.72 12.39 -11.07
N ILE A 233 -5.43 12.75 -10.01
CA ILE A 233 -5.95 11.81 -9.02
C ILE A 233 -7.45 11.70 -9.18
N SER A 234 -7.97 10.48 -9.19
CA SER A 234 -9.40 10.22 -9.32
C SER A 234 -9.86 9.07 -8.44
N PHE A 235 -11.10 9.15 -7.98
CA PHE A 235 -11.81 8.13 -7.24
C PHE A 235 -13.11 7.77 -7.97
N ASN A 236 -13.81 6.76 -7.53
CA ASN A 236 -15.08 6.26 -8.11
C ASN A 236 -16.05 7.36 -8.59
N GLY A 237 -15.66 8.06 -9.64
CA GLY A 237 -16.54 8.91 -10.44
C GLY A 237 -16.67 10.37 -10.02
N HIS A 238 -16.27 10.81 -8.83
CA HIS A 238 -16.65 12.15 -8.38
C HIS A 238 -15.52 13.10 -7.97
N ASN A 239 -14.43 12.63 -7.39
CA ASN A 239 -13.33 13.51 -7.02
C ASN A 239 -12.19 13.39 -8.02
N ARG A 240 -12.02 14.42 -8.87
CA ARG A 240 -10.85 14.54 -9.74
C ARG A 240 -10.15 15.83 -9.41
N PHE A 241 -8.88 15.74 -9.12
CA PHE A 241 -8.02 16.91 -8.94
C PHE A 241 -6.61 16.60 -9.46
N THR A 242 -5.86 17.64 -9.70
CA THR A 242 -4.48 17.56 -10.17
C THR A 242 -3.55 18.08 -9.08
N THR A 243 -2.45 17.37 -8.85
CA THR A 243 -1.42 17.77 -7.89
C THR A 243 -0.02 17.57 -8.47
N ASN A 244 0.98 18.09 -7.81
CA ASN A 244 2.38 17.83 -8.16
C ASN A 244 2.83 16.49 -7.56
N ILE A 245 3.66 15.74 -8.27
CA ILE A 245 4.20 14.46 -7.77
C ILE A 245 4.93 14.62 -6.43
N ASN A 246 5.60 15.77 -6.22
CA ASN A 246 6.32 16.06 -4.98
C ASN A 246 5.39 16.23 -3.78
N ASP A 247 4.13 16.64 -3.99
CA ASP A 247 3.13 16.82 -2.91
C ASP A 247 2.63 15.48 -2.37
N ILE A 248 2.78 14.41 -3.15
CA ILE A 248 2.33 13.05 -2.82
C ILE A 248 3.46 12.05 -2.67
N MET A 249 4.71 12.45 -2.92
CA MET A 249 5.90 11.63 -2.68
C MET A 249 6.44 11.91 -1.27
N LEU A 250 6.31 10.93 -0.37
CA LEU A 250 6.62 11.09 1.05
C LEU A 250 8.10 11.37 1.29
N ASP A 251 8.97 10.70 0.54
CA ASP A 251 10.42 10.94 0.59
C ASP A 251 11.10 10.59 -0.74
N ASN A 252 12.23 11.26 -1.00
CA ASN A 252 12.96 11.12 -2.24
C ASN A 252 13.80 9.84 -2.33
N ASP A 253 14.12 9.20 -1.22
CA ASP A 253 14.96 8.00 -1.21
C ASP A 253 14.15 6.74 -1.48
N SER A 254 13.01 6.58 -0.82
CA SER A 254 12.12 5.43 -1.01
C SER A 254 11.14 5.60 -2.17
N LYS A 255 10.96 6.83 -2.68
CA LYS A 255 9.96 7.19 -3.70
C LYS A 255 8.55 6.70 -3.33
N THR A 256 8.22 6.73 -2.05
CA THR A 256 6.91 6.28 -1.54
C THR A 256 5.84 7.26 -1.96
N ILE A 257 4.82 6.76 -2.67
CA ILE A 257 3.70 7.56 -3.17
C ILE A 257 2.48 7.36 -2.27
N ILE A 258 1.91 8.47 -1.85
CA ILE A 258 0.65 8.54 -1.11
C ILE A 258 -0.48 8.86 -2.10
N ILE A 259 -1.66 8.32 -1.86
CA ILE A 259 -2.85 8.60 -2.66
C ILE A 259 -3.80 9.47 -1.83
N PRO A 260 -3.78 10.80 -1.99
CA PRO A 260 -4.74 11.69 -1.32
C PRO A 260 -6.14 11.45 -1.90
N ARG A 261 -7.17 11.56 -1.06
CA ARG A 261 -8.58 11.35 -1.46
C ARG A 261 -9.27 12.65 -1.86
N GLU A 262 -8.80 13.75 -1.32
CA GLU A 262 -9.33 15.11 -1.49
C GLU A 262 -8.17 16.10 -1.52
N GLU A 263 -8.40 17.29 -2.07
CA GLU A 263 -7.38 18.36 -2.10
C GLU A 263 -6.93 18.79 -0.69
N LYS A 264 -7.82 18.71 0.31
CA LYS A 264 -7.43 19.03 1.69
C LYS A 264 -6.39 18.07 2.26
N ASP A 265 -6.32 16.83 1.75
CA ASP A 265 -5.30 15.86 2.16
C ASP A 265 -3.89 16.33 1.75
N ILE A 266 -3.75 17.08 0.65
CA ILE A 266 -2.47 17.68 0.23
C ILE A 266 -1.96 18.64 1.30
N LYS A 267 -2.82 19.51 1.84
CA LYS A 267 -2.45 20.44 2.92
C LYS A 267 -2.04 19.70 4.19
N LEU A 268 -2.69 18.56 4.46
CA LEU A 268 -2.30 17.70 5.58
C LEU A 268 -0.91 17.10 5.34
N LEU A 269 -0.64 16.56 4.14
CA LEU A 269 0.67 16.04 3.76
C LEU A 269 1.77 17.10 3.88
N GLU A 270 1.54 18.32 3.37
CA GLU A 270 2.44 19.46 3.52
C GLU A 270 2.73 19.81 4.99
N SER A 271 1.71 19.70 5.86
CA SER A 271 1.89 19.96 7.29
C SER A 271 2.75 18.88 7.95
N PHE A 272 2.54 17.60 7.62
CA PHE A 272 3.34 16.49 8.14
C PHE A 272 4.77 16.49 7.57
N SER A 273 4.99 16.99 6.35
CA SER A 273 6.33 17.08 5.74
C SER A 273 7.24 18.08 6.46
N LYS A 274 6.69 19.00 7.25
CA LYS A 274 7.43 19.96 8.08
C LYS A 274 7.95 19.35 9.39
N LEU A 275 7.49 18.16 9.75
CA LEU A 275 8.01 17.42 10.89
C LEU A 275 9.34 16.77 10.48
N GLU A 276 10.36 16.85 11.33
CA GLU A 276 11.73 16.49 10.96
C GLU A 276 12.20 15.17 11.57
N ASN A 277 11.67 14.80 12.75
CA ASN A 277 12.22 13.70 13.52
C ASN A 277 11.59 12.36 13.14
N SER A 278 12.38 11.35 12.87
CA SER A 278 11.94 9.95 12.92
C SER A 278 11.85 9.47 14.39
N LEU A 279 11.20 8.34 14.63
CA LEU A 279 11.27 7.69 15.95
C LEU A 279 12.73 7.46 16.37
N SER A 280 13.60 7.15 15.42
CA SER A 280 15.03 6.93 15.67
C SER A 280 15.76 8.20 16.14
N ASP A 281 15.42 9.36 15.58
CA ASP A 281 16.00 10.65 15.97
C ASP A 281 15.57 11.05 17.39
N LEU A 282 14.36 10.66 17.77
CA LEU A 282 13.83 10.82 19.13
C LEU A 282 14.37 9.77 20.12
N PHE A 283 15.33 8.94 19.71
CA PHE A 283 15.84 7.82 20.49
C PHE A 283 14.78 6.78 20.84
N LEU A 284 13.71 6.70 20.04
CA LEU A 284 12.59 5.78 20.20
C LEU A 284 12.67 4.62 19.21
N LYS A 285 11.97 3.54 19.56
CA LYS A 285 11.76 2.38 18.72
C LYS A 285 10.33 1.89 18.89
N ILE A 286 9.72 1.43 17.80
CA ILE A 286 8.47 0.68 17.81
C ILE A 286 8.79 -0.80 17.60
N SER A 287 8.24 -1.66 18.46
CA SER A 287 8.48 -3.11 18.43
C SER A 287 7.15 -3.86 18.39
N VAL A 288 7.15 -5.05 17.79
CA VAL A 288 6.02 -5.99 17.83
C VAL A 288 6.14 -6.80 19.13
N GLY A 289 5.02 -7.06 19.80
CA GLY A 289 4.99 -8.00 20.93
C GLY A 289 5.53 -9.38 20.50
N ALA A 290 6.34 -9.97 21.33
CA ALA A 290 7.05 -11.20 20.99
C ALA A 290 6.22 -12.48 21.24
N ILE A 291 5.16 -12.39 22.03
CA ILE A 291 4.39 -13.57 22.45
C ILE A 291 3.42 -14.00 21.37
N VAL A 292 3.65 -15.16 20.79
CA VAL A 292 2.72 -15.82 19.86
C VAL A 292 1.98 -16.91 20.63
N GLN A 293 0.74 -16.69 20.99
CA GLN A 293 0.00 -17.54 21.94
C GLN A 293 0.01 -19.03 21.59
N PHE A 294 -0.19 -19.38 20.31
CA PHE A 294 -0.21 -20.79 19.88
C PHE A 294 1.16 -21.47 19.89
N ARG A 295 2.27 -20.71 20.02
CA ARG A 295 3.64 -21.24 20.15
C ARG A 295 4.10 -21.33 21.60
N ASN A 296 3.38 -20.69 22.52
CA ASN A 296 3.71 -20.61 23.93
C ASN A 296 2.60 -21.21 24.79
N THR A 297 1.90 -22.23 24.30
CA THR A 297 0.72 -22.81 24.97
C THR A 297 1.04 -23.43 26.32
N GLU A 298 2.25 -23.95 26.53
CA GLU A 298 2.69 -24.55 27.79
C GLU A 298 2.97 -23.49 28.87
N ASP A 299 3.37 -22.30 28.47
CA ASP A 299 3.75 -21.21 29.38
C ASP A 299 2.56 -20.31 29.75
N ILE A 300 1.48 -20.33 28.97
CA ILE A 300 0.36 -19.39 29.13
C ILE A 300 -0.77 -20.00 29.96
N ARG A 301 -1.36 -19.17 30.85
CA ARG A 301 -2.48 -19.53 31.73
C ARG A 301 -3.67 -18.59 31.57
N GLU A 302 -4.83 -19.06 32.00
CA GLU A 302 -6.08 -18.28 32.00
C GLU A 302 -6.23 -17.43 33.26
N GLU A 303 -5.51 -17.77 34.30
CA GLU A 303 -5.52 -17.06 35.58
C GLU A 303 -4.75 -15.75 35.49
N ILE A 304 -5.11 -14.81 36.36
CA ILE A 304 -4.38 -13.55 36.54
C ILE A 304 -2.96 -13.85 37.00
N TYR A 305 -2.02 -12.98 36.68
CA TYR A 305 -0.62 -13.07 37.04
C TYR A 305 -0.40 -13.20 38.59
N ASN A 306 0.70 -13.81 38.97
CA ASN A 306 1.15 -14.00 40.33
C ASN A 306 2.71 -13.98 40.38
N GLU A 307 3.31 -14.39 41.48
CA GLU A 307 4.78 -14.40 41.60
C GLU A 307 5.52 -15.31 40.59
N ASN A 308 4.84 -16.32 40.02
CA ASN A 308 5.40 -17.26 39.04
C ASN A 308 4.96 -16.97 37.59
N PHE A 309 3.96 -16.14 37.39
CA PHE A 309 3.39 -15.79 36.11
C PHE A 309 3.28 -14.28 35.94
N SER A 310 3.85 -13.77 34.87
CA SER A 310 3.78 -12.36 34.46
C SER A 310 2.47 -12.04 33.74
N PRO A 311 1.94 -10.81 33.80
CA PRO A 311 0.78 -10.41 33.03
C PRO A 311 1.04 -10.52 31.53
N LEU A 312 0.02 -10.93 30.74
CA LEU A 312 0.06 -11.01 29.28
C LEU A 312 -0.99 -10.06 28.69
N LEU A 313 -0.53 -8.96 28.09
CA LEU A 313 -1.37 -8.04 27.32
C LEU A 313 -1.66 -8.60 25.94
N ILE A 314 -2.93 -8.49 25.53
CA ILE A 314 -3.43 -8.87 24.20
C ILE A 314 -4.18 -7.71 23.54
N GLY A 315 -4.44 -7.81 22.22
CA GLY A 315 -5.09 -6.73 21.45
C GLY A 315 -6.42 -6.24 22.04
N LYS A 316 -7.22 -7.12 22.63
CA LYS A 316 -8.52 -6.76 23.23
C LYS A 316 -8.43 -5.94 24.52
N ASP A 317 -7.31 -5.95 25.19
CA ASP A 317 -7.12 -5.15 26.40
C ASP A 317 -6.98 -3.66 26.12
N ILE A 318 -6.49 -3.34 24.94
CA ILE A 318 -6.25 -1.95 24.54
C ILE A 318 -7.56 -1.38 23.94
N GLN A 319 -8.09 -0.35 24.56
CA GLN A 319 -9.35 0.29 24.19
C GLN A 319 -9.13 1.74 23.78
N SER A 320 -10.12 2.32 23.11
CA SER A 320 -10.12 3.75 22.79
C SER A 320 -10.10 4.63 24.05
N ASN A 321 -9.77 5.92 23.89
CA ASN A 321 -9.70 6.89 24.98
C ASN A 321 -8.74 6.50 26.11
N ASN A 322 -7.57 5.97 25.75
CA ASN A 322 -6.47 5.65 26.69
C ASN A 322 -6.84 4.62 27.77
N LYS A 323 -7.72 3.67 27.46
CA LYS A 323 -8.17 2.66 28.42
C LYS A 323 -7.49 1.32 28.19
N ILE A 324 -6.97 0.72 29.26
CA ILE A 324 -6.51 -0.68 29.30
C ILE A 324 -7.48 -1.49 30.17
N ASP A 325 -8.04 -2.56 29.60
CA ASP A 325 -9.10 -3.34 30.24
C ASP A 325 -8.67 -4.80 30.49
N TYR A 326 -7.49 -4.97 31.07
CA TYR A 326 -6.91 -6.28 31.37
C TYR A 326 -7.70 -7.05 32.43
N PHE A 327 -8.05 -6.40 33.55
CA PHE A 327 -8.69 -7.06 34.71
C PHE A 327 -10.15 -7.44 34.44
N ASN A 328 -10.88 -6.64 33.63
CA ASN A 328 -12.29 -6.88 33.30
C ASN A 328 -12.48 -7.70 32.00
N ARG A 329 -11.42 -8.31 31.49
CA ARG A 329 -11.50 -9.16 30.30
C ARG A 329 -12.53 -10.25 30.54
N GLU A 330 -13.71 -10.12 29.90
CA GLU A 330 -14.83 -11.01 30.11
C GLU A 330 -14.57 -12.45 29.64
N ASN A 331 -15.12 -13.40 30.40
CA ASN A 331 -14.94 -14.83 30.17
C ASN A 331 -15.76 -15.38 28.97
N ASN A 332 -16.53 -14.52 28.28
CA ASN A 332 -17.55 -14.93 27.29
C ASN A 332 -17.09 -14.97 25.84
N LEU A 333 -15.82 -14.72 25.55
CA LEU A 333 -15.33 -14.68 24.17
C LEU A 333 -14.37 -15.84 23.91
N SER A 334 -14.41 -16.36 22.69
CA SER A 334 -13.67 -17.52 22.18
C SER A 334 -12.42 -17.96 22.97
N ARG A 335 -12.09 -19.24 23.05
CA ARG A 335 -10.95 -19.85 23.79
C ARG A 335 -9.61 -19.07 23.73
N LYS A 336 -9.41 -18.22 22.73
CA LYS A 336 -8.18 -17.41 22.54
C LYS A 336 -8.10 -16.17 23.42
N THR A 337 -9.17 -15.75 24.09
CA THR A 337 -9.24 -14.49 24.86
C THR A 337 -9.14 -14.66 26.36
N HIS A 338 -9.09 -15.89 26.86
CA HIS A 338 -9.05 -16.18 28.30
C HIS A 338 -7.63 -16.13 28.90
N LYS A 339 -6.60 -16.15 28.07
CA LYS A 339 -5.21 -16.28 28.53
C LYS A 339 -4.71 -14.94 29.06
N LYS A 340 -4.51 -14.86 30.40
CA LYS A 340 -4.19 -13.64 31.11
C LYS A 340 -2.73 -13.55 31.58
N SER A 341 -2.03 -14.69 31.71
CA SER A 341 -0.67 -14.67 32.21
C SER A 341 0.25 -15.64 31.48
N ILE A 342 1.54 -15.45 31.63
CA ILE A 342 2.61 -16.23 31.02
C ILE A 342 3.72 -16.49 32.03
N SER A 343 4.35 -17.68 32.00
CA SER A 343 5.43 -18.05 32.88
C SER A 343 6.52 -16.95 32.98
N LYS A 344 6.94 -16.59 34.17
CA LYS A 344 8.01 -15.60 34.40
C LYS A 344 9.36 -16.01 33.82
N ASP A 345 9.57 -17.29 33.56
CA ASP A 345 10.80 -17.84 33.00
C ASP A 345 10.82 -17.79 31.45
N ASN A 346 9.73 -17.33 30.82
CA ASN A 346 9.69 -17.18 29.37
C ASN A 346 10.62 -16.06 28.91
N GLY A 347 11.61 -16.39 28.08
CA GLY A 347 12.64 -15.46 27.60
C GLY A 347 12.15 -14.33 26.66
N LEU A 348 10.85 -14.30 26.32
CA LEU A 348 10.25 -13.27 25.47
C LEU A 348 9.57 -12.13 26.25
N LEU A 349 9.65 -12.18 27.60
CA LEU A 349 9.13 -11.14 28.45
C LEU A 349 10.00 -9.88 28.38
N ILE A 350 9.34 -8.74 28.57
CA ILE A 350 10.00 -7.44 28.68
C ILE A 350 9.84 -6.87 30.09
N LYS A 351 10.67 -5.89 30.45
CA LYS A 351 10.53 -5.14 31.69
C LYS A 351 9.19 -4.43 31.73
N ASN A 352 8.46 -4.48 32.82
CA ASN A 352 7.30 -3.64 33.06
C ASN A 352 7.75 -2.18 33.22
N SER A 353 7.32 -1.32 32.32
CA SER A 353 7.68 0.09 32.24
C SER A 353 6.55 0.90 31.59
N ASN A 354 6.70 2.21 31.48
CA ASN A 354 5.77 3.03 30.72
C ASN A 354 5.96 2.80 29.23
N TYR A 355 4.86 2.49 28.55
CA TYR A 355 4.85 2.25 27.09
C TYR A 355 3.62 2.87 26.45
N LEU A 356 3.73 3.32 25.20
CA LEU A 356 2.56 3.49 24.34
C LEU A 356 2.30 2.18 23.61
N ILE A 357 1.16 1.56 23.91
CA ILE A 357 0.73 0.28 23.32
C ILE A 357 -0.27 0.58 22.20
N ILE A 358 -0.12 -0.07 21.04
CA ILE A 358 -0.96 0.12 19.85
C ILE A 358 -1.46 -1.23 19.37
N ARG A 359 -2.75 -1.35 19.04
CA ARG A 359 -3.26 -2.55 18.35
C ARG A 359 -2.65 -2.65 16.96
N LYS A 360 -2.06 -3.79 16.64
CA LYS A 360 -1.50 -4.05 15.32
C LYS A 360 -2.58 -4.38 14.27
N VAL A 361 -3.65 -5.04 14.69
CA VAL A 361 -4.75 -5.46 13.82
C VAL A 361 -6.05 -4.96 14.43
N THR A 362 -6.83 -4.24 13.61
CA THR A 362 -8.20 -3.84 13.94
C THR A 362 -9.19 -4.70 13.17
N ALA A 363 -10.36 -4.98 13.74
CA ALA A 363 -11.40 -5.72 13.05
C ALA A 363 -11.94 -4.91 11.86
N LYS A 364 -12.54 -5.59 10.87
CA LYS A 364 -13.13 -4.90 9.70
C LYS A 364 -14.27 -3.96 10.07
N ASP A 365 -14.92 -4.25 11.20
CA ASP A 365 -16.06 -3.51 11.74
C ASP A 365 -15.63 -2.47 12.77
N ASP A 366 -14.35 -2.38 13.13
CA ASP A 366 -13.83 -1.32 13.99
C ASP A 366 -13.89 0.02 13.25
N LEU A 367 -14.56 0.98 13.85
CA LEU A 367 -14.66 2.35 13.33
C LEU A 367 -13.31 3.08 13.35
N GLU A 368 -12.40 2.65 14.22
CA GLU A 368 -11.08 3.25 14.41
C GLU A 368 -9.97 2.36 13.85
N LEU A 369 -9.15 2.92 12.95
CA LEU A 369 -7.98 2.24 12.40
C LEU A 369 -6.86 2.11 13.42
N ILE A 370 -6.66 3.15 14.24
CA ILE A 370 -5.61 3.21 15.27
C ILE A 370 -6.26 3.23 16.63
N VAL A 371 -5.99 2.21 17.40
CA VAL A 371 -6.39 2.12 18.81
C VAL A 371 -5.14 1.96 19.64
N SER A 372 -4.91 2.89 20.56
CA SER A 372 -3.73 2.85 21.44
C SER A 372 -4.06 3.31 22.86
N SER A 373 -3.21 2.92 23.80
CA SER A 373 -3.32 3.33 25.20
C SER A 373 -1.94 3.39 25.85
N VAL A 374 -1.76 4.29 26.77
CA VAL A 374 -0.55 4.37 27.59
C VAL A 374 -0.62 3.34 28.71
N LEU A 375 0.34 2.43 28.74
CA LEU A 375 0.58 1.57 29.87
C LEU A 375 1.45 2.32 30.89
N ASN A 376 0.89 2.60 32.05
CA ASN A 376 1.66 3.04 33.21
C ASN A 376 2.32 1.82 33.88
N LYS A 377 3.59 1.91 34.24
CA LYS A 377 4.32 0.83 34.94
C LYS A 377 3.64 0.36 36.23
N ASN A 378 2.90 1.25 36.88
CA ASN A 378 2.17 0.95 38.12
C ASN A 378 0.83 0.22 37.89
N TYR A 379 0.43 0.00 36.60
CA TYR A 379 -0.81 -0.71 36.26
C TYR A 379 -0.75 -2.17 36.70
N PHE A 380 0.43 -2.81 36.60
CA PHE A 380 0.69 -4.15 37.10
C PHE A 380 1.68 -4.10 38.25
N ASN A 381 1.33 -4.76 39.34
CA ASN A 381 2.28 -5.01 40.43
C ASN A 381 3.17 -6.21 40.06
N HIS A 382 4.00 -6.09 39.04
CA HIS A 382 4.89 -7.13 38.54
C HIS A 382 6.07 -6.51 37.75
N ASN A 383 7.25 -7.13 37.79
CA ASN A 383 8.46 -6.59 37.19
C ASN A 383 8.57 -6.88 35.67
N LEU A 384 7.89 -7.92 35.20
CA LEU A 384 7.95 -8.38 33.82
C LEU A 384 6.55 -8.35 33.17
N LEU A 385 6.53 -8.25 31.85
CA LEU A 385 5.32 -8.13 31.06
C LEU A 385 5.44 -8.96 29.77
N GLY A 386 4.43 -9.75 29.43
CA GLY A 386 4.25 -10.35 28.12
C GLY A 386 3.40 -9.45 27.21
N ILE A 387 3.84 -9.24 25.99
CA ILE A 387 3.07 -8.52 24.96
C ILE A 387 2.81 -9.46 23.78
N ASP A 388 1.52 -9.64 23.44
CA ASP A 388 1.06 -10.45 22.32
C ASP A 388 1.49 -9.87 20.97
N ASN A 389 1.73 -10.71 19.98
CA ASN A 389 2.19 -10.33 18.64
C ASN A 389 1.18 -9.53 17.82
N ASN A 390 -0.04 -9.36 18.30
CA ASN A 390 -1.05 -8.46 17.74
C ASN A 390 -1.02 -7.05 18.35
N LEU A 391 -0.01 -6.78 19.16
CA LEU A 391 0.28 -5.47 19.74
C LEU A 391 1.64 -4.94 19.25
N LEU A 392 1.71 -3.62 19.14
CA LEU A 392 2.95 -2.87 18.98
C LEU A 392 3.15 -2.05 20.25
N TYR A 393 4.42 -1.73 20.57
CA TYR A 393 4.73 -0.84 21.67
C TYR A 393 5.90 0.08 21.33
N ILE A 394 5.81 1.34 21.77
CA ILE A 394 6.87 2.33 21.61
C ILE A 394 7.65 2.42 22.91
N HIS A 395 8.98 2.35 22.80
CA HIS A 395 9.93 2.37 23.91
C HIS A 395 11.22 3.10 23.52
N LYS A 396 12.06 3.47 24.49
CA LYS A 396 13.42 3.99 24.20
C LYS A 396 14.33 2.89 23.67
N LYS A 397 15.29 3.23 22.82
CA LYS A 397 16.20 2.25 22.20
C LYS A 397 17.03 1.46 23.21
N ASP A 398 17.42 2.09 24.32
CA ASP A 398 18.18 1.51 25.41
C ASP A 398 17.31 0.87 26.51
N TYR A 399 15.99 0.80 26.28
CA TYR A 399 15.00 0.33 27.26
C TYR A 399 14.97 1.14 28.57
N SER A 400 15.54 2.34 28.61
CA SER A 400 15.27 3.28 29.69
C SER A 400 13.79 3.69 29.69
N GLU A 401 13.30 4.13 30.85
CA GLU A 401 11.88 4.43 31.04
C GLU A 401 11.47 5.71 30.29
N LEU A 402 10.34 5.66 29.60
CA LEU A 402 9.62 6.84 29.14
C LEU A 402 8.89 7.49 30.32
N THR A 403 8.86 8.81 30.38
CA THR A 403 7.98 9.49 31.35
C THR A 403 6.52 9.38 30.91
N LEU A 404 5.58 9.57 31.83
CA LEU A 404 4.15 9.54 31.48
C LEU A 404 3.80 10.64 30.52
N GLU A 405 4.42 11.82 30.66
CA GLU A 405 4.21 12.96 29.76
C GLU A 405 4.71 12.63 28.34
N GLU A 406 5.89 11.99 28.20
CA GLU A 406 6.38 11.52 26.90
C GLU A 406 5.40 10.51 26.25
N CYS A 407 4.91 9.53 27.04
CA CYS A 407 3.93 8.55 26.54
C CYS A 407 2.60 9.20 26.12
N HIS A 408 2.07 10.15 26.92
CA HIS A 408 0.79 10.81 26.62
C HIS A 408 0.92 11.82 25.47
N GLY A 409 2.08 12.44 25.29
CA GLY A 409 2.35 13.25 24.08
C GLY A 409 2.35 12.42 22.80
N LEU A 410 3.02 11.27 22.81
CA LEU A 410 2.96 10.30 21.72
C LEU A 410 1.53 9.77 21.49
N TYR A 411 0.81 9.46 22.57
CA TYR A 411 -0.60 9.06 22.51
C TYR A 411 -1.44 10.13 21.82
N CYS A 412 -1.34 11.39 22.27
CA CYS A 412 -2.09 12.51 21.74
C CYS A 412 -1.83 12.69 20.24
N PHE A 413 -0.55 12.65 19.82
CA PHE A 413 -0.17 12.77 18.42
C PHE A 413 -0.78 11.66 17.56
N ILE A 414 -0.63 10.39 17.96
CA ILE A 414 -1.08 9.22 17.20
C ILE A 414 -2.62 9.09 17.20
N ASN A 415 -3.32 9.51 18.27
CA ASN A 415 -4.78 9.43 18.34
C ASN A 415 -5.50 10.67 17.80
N SER A 416 -4.78 11.70 17.37
CA SER A 416 -5.39 12.85 16.69
C SER A 416 -6.02 12.44 15.37
N LYS A 417 -7.11 13.10 14.98
CA LYS A 417 -7.76 12.92 13.68
C LYS A 417 -6.77 13.16 12.53
N GLN A 418 -5.91 14.16 12.65
CA GLN A 418 -4.88 14.51 11.68
C GLN A 418 -3.95 13.33 11.41
N PHE A 419 -3.39 12.71 12.47
CA PHE A 419 -2.51 11.56 12.32
C PHE A 419 -3.25 10.33 11.76
N LYS A 420 -4.46 10.05 12.26
CA LYS A 420 -5.26 8.92 11.78
C LYS A 420 -5.56 9.03 10.28
N VAL A 421 -5.94 10.22 9.81
CA VAL A 421 -6.16 10.45 8.38
C VAL A 421 -4.86 10.34 7.61
N PHE A 422 -3.78 10.99 8.06
CA PHE A 422 -2.46 10.90 7.43
C PHE A 422 -2.00 9.42 7.30
N TYR A 423 -2.16 8.64 8.37
CA TYR A 423 -1.82 7.21 8.36
C TYR A 423 -2.67 6.40 7.38
N LEU A 424 -3.97 6.70 7.25
CA LEU A 424 -4.86 6.08 6.25
C LEU A 424 -4.42 6.36 4.81
N LEU A 425 -3.85 7.52 4.54
CA LEU A 425 -3.32 7.86 3.22
C LEU A 425 -2.08 7.01 2.89
N ILE A 426 -1.22 6.74 3.87
CA ILE A 426 -0.04 5.89 3.72
C ILE A 426 -0.43 4.41 3.64
N ASN A 427 -1.23 3.93 4.61
CA ASN A 427 -1.56 2.52 4.77
C ASN A 427 -3.04 2.25 4.49
N GLY A 428 -3.32 1.61 3.36
CA GLY A 428 -4.68 1.18 2.97
C GLY A 428 -5.13 -0.14 3.62
N THR A 429 -4.41 -0.69 4.62
CA THR A 429 -4.74 -1.99 5.26
C THR A 429 -5.24 -1.81 6.70
N HIS A 430 -5.89 -2.85 7.25
CA HIS A 430 -6.30 -2.92 8.66
C HIS A 430 -5.17 -3.37 9.61
N THR A 431 -3.96 -3.51 9.08
CA THR A 431 -2.79 -3.94 9.85
C THR A 431 -1.78 -2.80 9.90
N ILE A 432 -1.42 -2.38 11.09
CA ILE A 432 -0.37 -1.39 11.32
C ILE A 432 0.98 -2.10 11.26
N ASN A 433 1.90 -1.60 10.41
CA ASN A 433 3.23 -2.17 10.26
C ASN A 433 4.29 -1.28 10.92
N VAL A 434 5.30 -1.90 11.52
CA VAL A 434 6.47 -1.19 12.08
C VAL A 434 7.15 -0.33 11.01
N SER A 435 7.25 -0.84 9.77
CA SER A 435 7.85 -0.11 8.65
C SER A 435 7.14 1.21 8.34
N ASP A 436 5.81 1.27 8.52
CA ASP A 436 5.05 2.49 8.23
C ASP A 436 5.42 3.58 9.24
N PHE A 437 5.52 3.24 10.53
CA PHE A 437 5.93 4.17 11.59
C PHE A 437 7.38 4.65 11.46
N ASN A 438 8.29 3.80 10.95
CA ASN A 438 9.68 4.20 10.72
C ASN A 438 9.83 5.26 9.62
N ASN A 439 8.85 5.34 8.71
CA ASN A 439 8.84 6.31 7.62
C ASN A 439 8.04 7.58 7.95
N ILE A 440 7.35 7.61 9.08
CA ILE A 440 6.59 8.78 9.54
C ILE A 440 7.49 9.71 10.34
N LYS A 441 7.32 11.01 10.16
CA LYS A 441 7.96 12.04 10.95
C LYS A 441 7.11 12.45 12.15
N PHE A 442 7.78 12.78 13.23
CA PHE A 442 7.19 13.14 14.53
C PHE A 442 7.63 14.54 14.96
N PRO A 443 6.88 15.21 15.84
CA PRO A 443 7.33 16.40 16.53
C PRO A 443 8.57 16.08 17.39
N ASP A 444 9.31 17.10 17.79
CA ASP A 444 10.40 16.93 18.76
C ASP A 444 9.87 16.47 20.13
N MET A 445 10.75 15.86 20.93
CA MET A 445 10.39 15.28 22.22
C MET A 445 9.92 16.33 23.24
N LEU A 446 10.45 17.56 23.18
CA LEU A 446 10.05 18.62 24.08
C LEU A 446 8.58 19.05 23.82
N THR A 447 8.24 19.21 22.55
CA THR A 447 6.85 19.49 22.13
C THR A 447 5.90 18.36 22.52
N LEU A 448 6.29 17.09 22.26
CA LEU A 448 5.49 15.92 22.67
C LEU A 448 5.28 15.90 24.17
N LYS A 449 6.32 16.12 24.98
CA LYS A 449 6.22 16.16 26.45
C LYS A 449 5.27 17.23 26.93
N LYS A 450 5.36 18.44 26.37
CA LYS A 450 4.47 19.55 26.71
C LYS A 450 2.99 19.23 26.38
N ILE A 451 2.72 18.63 25.24
CA ILE A 451 1.37 18.16 24.88
C ILE A 451 0.90 17.09 25.89
N GLY A 452 1.81 16.18 26.30
CA GLY A 452 1.52 15.15 27.27
C GLY A 452 1.19 15.68 28.67
N GLU A 453 1.88 16.71 29.13
CA GLU A 453 1.56 17.42 30.38
C GLU A 453 0.12 17.98 30.34
N ILE A 454 -0.24 18.65 29.25
CA ILE A 454 -1.55 19.29 29.10
C ILE A 454 -2.68 18.28 29.03
N ILE A 455 -2.52 17.17 28.27
CA ILE A 455 -3.58 16.17 28.17
C ILE A 455 -3.78 15.42 29.49
N LEU A 456 -2.72 15.23 30.29
CA LEU A 456 -2.81 14.70 31.63
C LEU A 456 -3.55 15.64 32.58
N GLU A 457 -3.28 16.95 32.54
CA GLU A 457 -4.01 17.96 33.33
C GLU A 457 -5.49 18.00 32.94
N LYS A 458 -5.82 17.95 31.65
CA LYS A 458 -7.20 17.93 31.16
C LYS A 458 -7.95 16.64 31.51
N ASN A 459 -7.23 15.53 31.68
CA ASN A 459 -7.77 14.18 31.87
C ASN A 459 -8.86 13.80 30.86
N ASP A 460 -8.74 14.32 29.62
CA ASP A 460 -9.61 14.01 28.48
C ASP A 460 -8.77 13.47 27.32
N PHE A 461 -8.86 12.17 27.10
CA PHE A 461 -8.09 11.41 26.10
C PHE A 461 -8.87 11.18 24.80
N SER A 462 -9.94 11.96 24.56
CA SER A 462 -10.73 11.86 23.33
C SER A 462 -9.95 12.29 22.09
N GLU A 463 -10.32 11.74 20.93
CA GLU A 463 -9.76 12.17 19.63
C GLU A 463 -9.90 13.68 19.40
N ASN A 464 -11.02 14.27 19.86
CA ASN A 464 -11.25 15.69 19.69
C ASN A 464 -10.25 16.55 20.48
N THR A 465 -9.99 16.19 21.73
CA THR A 465 -8.99 16.89 22.56
C THR A 465 -7.59 16.70 22.00
N CYS A 466 -7.22 15.48 21.59
CA CYS A 466 -5.96 15.21 20.90
C CYS A 466 -5.82 16.10 19.64
N SER A 467 -6.86 16.15 18.81
CA SER A 467 -6.85 16.91 17.56
C SER A 467 -6.71 18.42 17.78
N THR A 468 -7.35 18.93 18.83
CA THR A 468 -7.26 20.34 19.23
C THR A 468 -5.84 20.69 19.65
N LEU A 469 -5.22 19.87 20.50
CA LEU A 469 -3.83 20.07 20.95
C LEU A 469 -2.83 19.99 19.78
N ILE A 470 -3.00 19.03 18.87
CA ILE A 470 -2.13 18.91 17.69
C ILE A 470 -2.27 20.13 16.77
N ASN A 471 -3.47 20.65 16.58
CA ASN A 471 -3.65 21.89 15.83
C ASN A 471 -3.00 23.10 16.53
N GLU A 472 -3.16 23.22 17.85
CA GLU A 472 -2.64 24.34 18.64
C GLU A 472 -1.10 24.37 18.66
N TYR A 473 -0.47 23.24 18.94
CA TYR A 473 0.99 23.16 19.15
C TYR A 473 1.80 22.90 17.87
N LEU A 474 1.22 22.28 16.85
CA LEU A 474 1.90 21.93 15.62
C LEU A 474 1.34 22.63 14.37
N ASN A 475 0.24 23.39 14.52
CA ASN A 475 -0.48 24.02 13.40
C ASN A 475 -0.86 23.03 12.29
N ILE A 476 -1.13 21.76 12.64
CA ILE A 476 -1.62 20.73 11.72
C ILE A 476 -3.14 20.71 11.76
N LYS A 477 -3.77 21.17 10.67
CA LYS A 477 -5.24 21.27 10.53
C LYS A 477 -5.79 20.19 9.63
N TYR A 478 -7.01 19.69 9.98
CA TYR A 478 -7.75 18.78 9.10
C TYR A 478 -9.27 18.91 9.27
#